data_12561a63ac05515eea364e8b00794e33
#
_entry.id   12561a63ac05515eea364e8b00794e33
#
_cell.length_a   1.000
_cell.length_b   1.000
_cell.length_c   1.000
_cell.angle_alpha   90.00
_cell.angle_beta   90.00
_cell.angle_gamma   90.00
#
_symmetry.space_group_name_H-M   'P 1'
#
loop_
_entity.id
_entity.type
_entity.pdbx_description
1 polymer ?
#
loop_
_entity_poly.entity_id
_entity_poly.type
_entity_poly.pdbx_seq_one_letter_code
_entity_poly.pdbx_strand_id
1 'polypeptide(L)'
;MTTRLWDRAAVAVVADGRRFPAVAALGPGEPTVQELFDFMRDAELRFATLRMRILERVISTRGDDTTQIDVMLRHPGHARVTTSRPGEELGGTYEVWISDGDIVRTYAAQHKLGTQRPIRNRPRGLDDKDFPGMSRIYEPITGLPMETLPETFVHPAGFCQNVLATGRCQILGSRTVSGRSTIGLRCDHPRTVELPGDRPDHSMEISVDRDTGIIVRLVETIGGSLTRDAVATVLEPDASLPPSAFDYTFPTGTTMLF
;
A
#
# COMPACT_ATOMS: atom_id res chain seq x y z
N MET A 1 -15.68 -1.99 24.36
CA MET A 1 -15.91 -2.90 23.21
C MET A 1 -15.85 -2.05 21.96
N THR A 2 -14.70 -2.00 21.30
CA THR A 2 -14.50 -1.15 20.12
C THR A 2 -15.06 -1.90 18.92
N THR A 3 -16.17 -1.41 18.39
CA THR A 3 -16.77 -1.95 17.16
C THR A 3 -15.75 -1.81 16.05
N ARG A 4 -15.32 -2.90 15.46
CA ARG A 4 -14.30 -2.89 14.40
C ARG A 4 -14.86 -2.16 13.15
N LEU A 5 -14.00 -1.57 12.35
CA LEU A 5 -14.42 -0.71 11.24
C LEU A 5 -15.29 -1.45 10.20
N TRP A 6 -15.08 -2.75 10.02
CA TRP A 6 -15.96 -3.58 9.18
C TRP A 6 -17.37 -3.73 9.74
N ASP A 7 -17.55 -3.71 11.06
CA ASP A 7 -18.91 -3.69 11.63
C ASP A 7 -19.61 -2.38 11.27
N ARG A 8 -18.87 -1.27 11.22
CA ARG A 8 -19.40 0.03 10.77
C ARG A 8 -19.63 0.05 9.25
N ALA A 9 -18.73 -0.54 8.46
CA ALA A 9 -18.91 -0.68 7.02
C ALA A 9 -20.10 -1.61 6.72
N ALA A 10 -20.21 -2.72 7.43
CA ALA A 10 -21.37 -3.63 7.31
C ALA A 10 -22.68 -2.94 7.72
N VAL A 11 -22.67 -2.12 8.78
CA VAL A 11 -23.83 -1.34 9.23
C VAL A 11 -24.18 -0.23 8.23
N ALA A 12 -23.18 0.48 7.69
CA ALA A 12 -23.40 1.50 6.66
C ALA A 12 -23.98 0.88 5.35
N VAL A 13 -23.55 -0.32 5.03
CA VAL A 13 -24.03 -1.08 3.86
C VAL A 13 -25.47 -1.54 4.01
N VAL A 14 -25.87 -1.94 5.21
CA VAL A 14 -27.27 -2.31 5.48
C VAL A 14 -28.21 -1.12 5.31
N ALA A 15 -27.76 0.07 5.67
CA ALA A 15 -28.55 1.29 5.50
C ALA A 15 -28.76 1.69 4.02
N ASP A 16 -27.83 1.31 3.13
CA ASP A 16 -27.88 1.69 1.69
C ASP A 16 -28.31 0.53 0.78
N GLY A 17 -28.68 -0.61 1.35
CA GLY A 17 -29.15 -1.81 0.61
C GLY A 17 -28.07 -2.52 -0.23
N ARG A 18 -26.81 -2.09 -0.16
CA ARG A 18 -25.67 -2.70 -0.85
C ARG A 18 -25.08 -3.80 0.01
N ARG A 19 -25.01 -5.01 -0.51
CA ARG A 19 -24.26 -6.09 0.13
C ARG A 19 -22.80 -5.99 -0.28
N PHE A 20 -21.92 -5.63 0.65
CA PHE A 20 -20.50 -5.89 0.44
C PHE A 20 -20.26 -7.41 0.47
N PRO A 21 -19.40 -7.93 -0.39
CA PRO A 21 -18.99 -9.31 -0.27
C PRO A 21 -18.41 -9.53 1.14
N ALA A 22 -18.63 -10.72 1.68
CA ALA A 22 -17.96 -11.11 2.92
C ALA A 22 -16.44 -10.96 2.73
N VAL A 23 -15.76 -10.50 3.77
CA VAL A 23 -14.28 -10.39 3.76
C VAL A 23 -13.70 -11.78 3.51
N ALA A 24 -12.92 -11.95 2.45
CA ALA A 24 -12.33 -13.22 2.09
C ALA A 24 -11.39 -13.70 3.21
N ALA A 25 -11.50 -14.98 3.59
CA ALA A 25 -10.60 -15.62 4.53
C ALA A 25 -9.68 -16.58 3.81
N LEU A 26 -8.42 -16.63 4.25
CA LEU A 26 -7.45 -17.59 3.73
C LEU A 26 -7.49 -18.88 4.55
N GLY A 27 -7.66 -20.01 3.86
CA GLY A 27 -7.60 -21.32 4.49
C GLY A 27 -6.19 -21.67 5.01
N PRO A 28 -6.06 -22.73 5.83
CA PRO A 28 -4.77 -23.12 6.42
C PRO A 28 -3.78 -23.71 5.39
N GLY A 29 -4.27 -24.16 4.24
CA GLY A 29 -3.47 -24.75 3.17
C GLY A 29 -2.77 -23.73 2.27
N GLU A 30 -2.21 -24.22 1.18
CA GLU A 30 -1.70 -23.40 0.10
C GLU A 30 -2.88 -22.93 -0.75
N PRO A 31 -3.08 -21.59 -0.88
CA PRO A 31 -4.19 -21.05 -1.65
C PRO A 31 -3.93 -21.16 -3.15
N THR A 32 -4.98 -21.12 -3.92
CA THR A 32 -4.89 -20.78 -5.34
C THR A 32 -4.54 -19.30 -5.51
N VAL A 33 -4.07 -18.94 -6.70
CA VAL A 33 -3.81 -17.51 -7.03
C VAL A 33 -5.06 -16.67 -6.80
N GLN A 34 -6.23 -17.14 -7.24
CA GLN A 34 -7.49 -16.40 -7.09
C GLN A 34 -7.90 -16.22 -5.63
N GLU A 35 -7.79 -17.25 -4.80
CA GLU A 35 -8.08 -17.14 -3.35
C GLU A 35 -7.14 -16.14 -2.67
N LEU A 36 -5.84 -16.16 -3.03
CA LEU A 36 -4.87 -15.19 -2.50
C LEU A 36 -5.23 -13.76 -2.91
N PHE A 37 -5.67 -13.55 -4.14
CA PHE A 37 -6.08 -12.23 -4.61
C PHE A 37 -7.34 -11.72 -3.94
N ASP A 38 -8.35 -12.56 -3.80
CA ASP A 38 -9.58 -12.18 -3.07
C ASP A 38 -9.26 -11.81 -1.62
N PHE A 39 -8.32 -12.54 -1.01
CA PHE A 39 -7.82 -12.23 0.31
C PHE A 39 -7.06 -10.89 0.38
N MET A 40 -6.16 -10.63 -0.57
CA MET A 40 -5.39 -9.38 -0.66
C MET A 40 -6.28 -8.17 -0.94
N ARG A 41 -7.31 -8.34 -1.79
CA ARG A 41 -8.27 -7.26 -2.11
C ARG A 41 -8.90 -6.68 -0.85
N ASP A 42 -9.17 -7.52 0.14
CA ASP A 42 -9.87 -7.14 1.36
C ASP A 42 -8.90 -6.79 2.51
N ALA A 43 -7.60 -6.59 2.22
CA ALA A 43 -6.56 -6.40 3.25
C ALA A 43 -6.91 -5.27 4.23
N GLU A 44 -7.26 -4.09 3.72
CA GLU A 44 -7.54 -2.92 4.56
C GLU A 44 -8.80 -3.05 5.44
N LEU A 45 -9.66 -4.04 5.18
CA LEU A 45 -10.84 -4.31 6.00
C LEU A 45 -10.50 -5.08 7.29
N ARG A 46 -9.24 -5.54 7.48
CA ARG A 46 -8.83 -6.39 8.60
C ARG A 46 -8.20 -5.66 9.76
N PHE A 47 -8.01 -4.33 9.64
CA PHE A 47 -7.44 -3.52 10.71
C PHE A 47 -8.10 -2.13 10.75
N ALA A 48 -8.14 -1.52 11.92
CA ALA A 48 -8.61 -0.14 12.10
C ALA A 48 -7.46 0.86 12.06
N THR A 49 -6.30 0.45 12.54
CA THR A 49 -5.05 1.22 12.52
C THR A 49 -3.91 0.34 12.05
N LEU A 50 -2.87 0.96 11.51
CA LEU A 50 -1.67 0.26 11.08
C LEU A 50 -0.44 1.09 11.39
N ARG A 51 0.59 0.44 11.91
CA ARG A 51 1.96 0.93 11.92
C ARG A 51 2.83 -0.02 11.12
N MET A 52 3.56 0.51 10.15
CA MET A 52 4.41 -0.26 9.27
C MET A 52 5.72 0.48 9.02
N ARG A 53 6.82 -0.26 8.91
CA ARG A 53 8.10 0.25 8.43
C ARG A 53 8.58 -0.59 7.28
N ILE A 54 8.84 0.05 6.16
CA ILE A 54 9.41 -0.59 4.98
C ILE A 54 10.86 -0.14 4.84
N LEU A 55 11.76 -1.08 4.62
CA LEU A 55 13.12 -0.83 4.19
C LEU A 55 13.21 -1.21 2.71
N GLU A 56 13.51 -0.24 1.87
CA GLU A 56 13.68 -0.41 0.44
C GLU A 56 15.15 -0.27 0.06
N ARG A 57 15.66 -1.19 -0.75
CA ARG A 57 16.95 -1.14 -1.40
C ARG A 57 16.77 -1.17 -2.90
N VAL A 58 17.22 -0.13 -3.58
CA VAL A 58 17.26 -0.03 -5.04
C VAL A 58 18.69 -0.21 -5.50
N ILE A 59 18.92 -1.15 -6.42
CA ILE A 59 20.22 -1.52 -6.93
C ILE A 59 20.33 -1.03 -8.37
N SER A 60 21.30 -0.19 -8.65
CA SER A 60 21.52 0.36 -9.97
C SER A 60 23.01 0.33 -10.35
N THR A 61 23.29 0.61 -11.63
CA THR A 61 24.68 0.77 -12.11
C THR A 61 25.43 1.94 -11.46
N ARG A 62 24.70 2.87 -10.81
CA ARG A 62 25.26 4.03 -10.09
C ARG A 62 25.52 3.73 -8.61
N GLY A 63 25.16 2.55 -8.15
CA GLY A 63 25.25 2.12 -6.75
C GLY A 63 23.90 1.74 -6.15
N ASP A 64 23.97 1.36 -4.89
CA ASP A 64 22.80 0.97 -4.10
C ASP A 64 22.31 2.18 -3.30
N ASP A 65 21.01 2.39 -3.30
CA ASP A 65 20.34 3.36 -2.44
C ASP A 65 19.39 2.63 -1.49
N THR A 66 19.36 3.10 -0.23
CA THR A 66 18.51 2.49 0.79
C THR A 66 17.62 3.57 1.40
N THR A 67 16.34 3.30 1.44
CA THR A 67 15.30 4.20 1.94
C THR A 67 14.50 3.51 3.04
N GLN A 68 14.22 4.22 4.11
CA GLN A 68 13.27 3.82 5.16
C GLN A 68 11.96 4.57 4.98
N ILE A 69 10.85 3.85 4.98
CA ILE A 69 9.51 4.41 4.84
C ILE A 69 8.69 3.99 6.06
N ASP A 70 8.32 4.96 6.88
CA ASP A 70 7.43 4.76 8.03
C ASP A 70 6.01 5.13 7.65
N VAL A 71 5.07 4.21 7.89
CA VAL A 71 3.65 4.36 7.59
C VAL A 71 2.84 4.26 8.87
N MET A 72 2.00 5.23 9.12
CA MET A 72 0.93 5.18 10.11
C MET A 72 -0.41 5.44 9.44
N LEU A 73 -1.41 4.66 9.78
CA LEU A 73 -2.72 4.75 9.16
C LEU A 73 -3.81 4.52 10.21
N ARG A 74 -4.89 5.28 10.12
CA ARG A 74 -6.13 5.12 10.89
C ARG A 74 -7.32 5.32 9.96
N HIS A 75 -8.11 4.28 9.81
CA HIS A 75 -9.34 4.35 9.02
C HIS A 75 -10.44 5.14 9.74
N PRO A 76 -11.23 5.90 8.99
CA PRO A 76 -11.06 6.29 7.59
C PRO A 76 -10.19 7.55 7.47
N GLY A 77 -9.44 7.65 6.37
CA GLY A 77 -8.89 8.90 5.85
C GLY A 77 -7.58 9.41 6.48
N HIS A 78 -7.17 8.94 7.66
CA HIS A 78 -5.97 9.44 8.31
C HIS A 78 -4.77 8.58 7.95
N ALA A 79 -3.73 9.19 7.39
CA ALA A 79 -2.48 8.51 7.09
C ALA A 79 -1.28 9.44 7.18
N ARG A 80 -0.14 8.88 7.53
CA ARG A 80 1.17 9.54 7.50
C ARG A 80 2.20 8.60 6.91
N VAL A 81 2.90 9.08 5.90
CA VAL A 81 4.05 8.42 5.30
C VAL A 81 5.26 9.33 5.48
N THR A 82 6.32 8.81 6.07
CA THR A 82 7.58 9.51 6.21
C THR A 82 8.67 8.72 5.53
N THR A 83 9.38 9.32 4.59
CA THR A 83 10.48 8.71 3.85
C THR A 83 11.77 9.37 4.28
N SER A 84 12.79 8.58 4.65
CA SER A 84 14.10 9.06 5.10
C SER A 84 15.18 8.04 4.75
N ARG A 85 16.45 8.43 4.94
CA ARG A 85 17.55 7.46 4.91
C ARG A 85 17.67 6.73 6.25
N PRO A 86 18.01 5.43 6.25
CA PRO A 86 18.22 4.69 7.49
C PRO A 86 19.29 5.34 8.36
N GLY A 87 18.99 5.50 9.66
CA GLY A 87 19.91 6.08 10.63
C GLY A 87 19.99 7.63 10.63
N GLU A 88 19.33 8.31 9.72
CA GLU A 88 19.11 9.76 9.83
C GLU A 88 17.95 10.02 10.79
N GLU A 89 18.22 10.63 11.94
CA GLU A 89 17.17 11.19 12.79
C GLU A 89 16.50 12.37 12.07
N LEU A 90 15.31 12.77 12.55
CA LEU A 90 14.44 13.83 11.98
C LEU A 90 15.10 15.24 11.81
N GLY A 91 16.37 15.31 11.58
CA GLY A 91 17.14 16.53 11.24
C GLY A 91 17.80 16.48 9.87
N GLY A 92 17.71 15.31 9.18
CA GLY A 92 18.30 15.08 7.86
C GLY A 92 17.33 15.32 6.71
N THR A 93 17.62 14.66 5.60
CA THR A 93 16.79 14.68 4.39
C THR A 93 15.60 13.74 4.57
N TYR A 94 14.40 14.28 4.69
CA TYR A 94 13.19 13.48 4.79
C TYR A 94 12.04 14.09 3.97
N GLU A 95 11.09 13.24 3.63
CA GLU A 95 9.83 13.64 3.01
C GLU A 95 8.67 13.17 3.87
N VAL A 96 7.63 13.98 3.93
CA VAL A 96 6.40 13.65 4.67
C VAL A 96 5.20 13.86 3.77
N TRP A 97 4.32 12.88 3.79
CA TRP A 97 2.99 12.96 3.24
C TRP A 97 1.98 12.65 4.36
N ILE A 98 1.00 13.51 4.58
CA ILE A 98 0.03 13.37 5.65
C ILE A 98 -1.37 13.68 5.14
N SER A 99 -2.32 12.82 5.52
CA SER A 99 -3.75 13.03 5.36
C SER A 99 -4.43 13.06 6.73
N ASP A 100 -5.26 14.06 6.96
CA ASP A 100 -6.15 14.13 8.14
C ASP A 100 -7.61 13.73 7.81
N GLY A 101 -7.84 13.20 6.61
CA GLY A 101 -9.15 12.80 6.10
C GLY A 101 -9.79 13.84 5.17
N ASP A 102 -9.43 15.11 5.32
CA ASP A 102 -9.95 16.22 4.52
C ASP A 102 -8.87 16.88 3.67
N ILE A 103 -7.67 16.96 4.19
CA ILE A 103 -6.54 17.69 3.60
C ILE A 103 -5.32 16.77 3.52
N VAL A 104 -4.65 16.81 2.37
CA VAL A 104 -3.31 16.23 2.21
C VAL A 104 -2.27 17.34 2.32
N ARG A 105 -1.23 17.08 3.12
CA ARG A 105 -0.03 17.91 3.25
C ARG A 105 1.17 17.10 2.83
N THR A 106 2.06 17.71 2.05
CA THR A 106 3.37 17.12 1.72
C THR A 106 4.48 18.09 2.09
N TYR A 107 5.63 17.56 2.48
CA TYR A 107 6.80 18.36 2.79
C TYR A 107 8.07 17.62 2.38
N ALA A 108 8.93 18.31 1.64
CA ALA A 108 10.29 17.85 1.28
C ALA A 108 11.32 18.70 2.01
N ALA A 109 11.99 18.12 3.01
CA ALA A 109 12.91 18.82 3.89
C ALA A 109 14.13 19.38 3.15
N GLN A 110 14.68 18.63 2.18
CA GLN A 110 15.83 19.04 1.39
C GLN A 110 15.64 20.39 0.70
N HIS A 111 14.43 20.65 0.23
CA HIS A 111 14.12 21.87 -0.53
C HIS A 111 13.25 22.86 0.27
N LYS A 112 12.87 22.51 1.48
CA LYS A 112 11.92 23.27 2.32
C LYS A 112 10.62 23.60 1.58
N LEU A 113 10.14 22.66 0.75
CA LEU A 113 8.93 22.80 -0.05
C LEU A 113 7.77 22.10 0.62
N GLY A 114 6.64 22.79 0.71
CA GLY A 114 5.39 22.25 1.23
C GLY A 114 4.24 22.40 0.26
N THR A 115 3.30 21.45 0.28
CA THR A 115 2.00 21.59 -0.40
C THR A 115 0.86 21.29 0.57
N GLN A 116 -0.27 21.91 0.33
CA GLN A 116 -1.51 21.60 1.05
C GLN A 116 -2.67 21.64 0.06
N ARG A 117 -3.44 20.56 0.01
CA ARG A 117 -4.57 20.46 -0.91
C ARG A 117 -5.72 19.69 -0.28
N PRO A 118 -6.98 20.03 -0.59
CA PRO A 118 -8.12 19.23 -0.15
C PRO A 118 -8.11 17.87 -0.83
N ILE A 119 -8.57 16.85 -0.11
CA ILE A 119 -8.83 15.53 -0.68
C ILE A 119 -10.10 15.65 -1.53
N ARG A 120 -9.99 15.28 -2.80
CA ARG A 120 -11.16 15.14 -3.65
C ARG A 120 -11.77 13.78 -3.36
N ASN A 121 -12.81 13.75 -2.54
CA ASN A 121 -13.59 12.54 -2.33
C ASN A 121 -14.26 12.17 -3.65
N ARG A 122 -13.86 11.04 -4.23
CA ARG A 122 -14.61 10.42 -5.32
C ARG A 122 -15.73 9.60 -4.70
N PRO A 123 -16.93 9.61 -5.27
CA PRO A 123 -18.03 8.78 -4.77
C PRO A 123 -17.62 7.29 -4.89
N ARG A 124 -17.62 6.56 -3.78
CA ARG A 124 -17.31 5.14 -3.78
C ARG A 124 -18.39 4.34 -4.48
N GLY A 125 -18.00 3.44 -5.36
CA GLY A 125 -18.84 2.38 -5.89
C GLY A 125 -20.03 2.86 -6.71
N LEU A 126 -19.96 4.04 -7.31
CA LEU A 126 -20.86 4.39 -8.39
C LEU A 126 -20.46 3.58 -9.61
N ASP A 127 -21.37 2.73 -10.08
CA ASP A 127 -21.32 2.27 -11.47
C ASP A 127 -21.35 3.54 -12.30
N ASP A 128 -20.22 3.85 -12.93
CA ASP A 128 -20.17 5.00 -13.81
C ASP A 128 -21.12 4.70 -14.99
N LYS A 129 -22.26 5.38 -14.98
CA LYS A 129 -23.29 5.20 -16.00
C LYS A 129 -22.81 5.60 -17.38
N ASP A 130 -21.79 6.46 -17.42
CA ASP A 130 -21.19 6.97 -18.65
C ASP A 130 -20.14 6.00 -19.22
N PHE A 131 -19.66 5.04 -18.41
CA PHE A 131 -18.69 4.02 -18.83
C PHE A 131 -19.13 2.61 -18.37
N PRO A 132 -20.25 2.07 -18.91
CA PRO A 132 -20.69 0.74 -18.56
C PRO A 132 -19.64 -0.29 -19.03
N GLY A 133 -19.14 -1.09 -18.09
CA GLY A 133 -18.15 -2.14 -18.34
C GLY A 133 -16.71 -1.78 -17.95
N MET A 134 -16.42 -0.56 -17.51
CA MET A 134 -15.18 -0.30 -16.79
C MET A 134 -15.26 -0.95 -15.41
N SER A 135 -14.31 -1.82 -15.13
CA SER A 135 -14.15 -2.46 -13.83
C SER A 135 -14.24 -1.43 -12.71
N ARG A 136 -14.96 -1.75 -11.66
CA ARG A 136 -15.09 -0.92 -10.46
C ARG A 136 -13.70 -0.47 -10.03
N ILE A 137 -13.42 0.83 -10.09
CA ILE A 137 -12.18 1.38 -9.58
C ILE A 137 -12.22 1.14 -8.08
N TYR A 138 -11.27 0.32 -7.59
CA TYR A 138 -11.10 0.11 -6.16
C TYR A 138 -10.65 1.43 -5.54
N GLU A 139 -11.41 1.94 -4.59
CA GLU A 139 -11.06 3.13 -3.84
C GLU A 139 -10.77 2.74 -2.40
N PRO A 140 -9.54 2.95 -1.90
CA PRO A 140 -9.16 2.58 -0.54
C PRO A 140 -9.95 3.38 0.50
N ILE A 141 -10.16 2.79 1.70
CA ILE A 141 -10.80 3.46 2.85
C ILE A 141 -9.97 4.65 3.30
N THR A 142 -8.66 4.53 3.21
CA THR A 142 -7.71 5.61 3.52
C THR A 142 -6.70 5.70 2.39
N GLY A 143 -6.73 6.79 1.63
CA GLY A 143 -5.78 7.02 0.55
C GLY A 143 -4.35 7.11 1.06
N LEU A 144 -3.42 6.59 0.29
CA LEU A 144 -1.98 6.72 0.45
C LEU A 144 -1.41 7.41 -0.80
N PRO A 145 -0.15 7.86 -0.78
CA PRO A 145 0.47 8.42 -1.99
C PRO A 145 0.45 7.40 -3.13
N MET A 146 -0.17 7.77 -4.25
CA MET A 146 -0.30 6.89 -5.41
C MET A 146 1.07 6.50 -5.99
N GLU A 147 1.15 5.30 -6.55
CA GLU A 147 2.35 4.75 -7.20
C GLU A 147 3.56 4.62 -6.26
N THR A 148 3.31 4.46 -4.96
CA THR A 148 4.36 4.28 -3.95
C THR A 148 4.31 2.88 -3.34
N LEU A 149 5.42 2.47 -2.67
CA LEU A 149 5.45 1.21 -1.93
C LEU A 149 4.39 1.12 -0.82
N PRO A 150 4.16 2.18 -0.01
CA PRO A 150 3.07 2.16 0.97
C PRO A 150 1.72 1.81 0.37
N GLU A 151 1.37 2.42 -0.76
CA GLU A 151 0.12 2.11 -1.45
C GLU A 151 0.09 0.65 -1.93
N THR A 152 1.15 0.21 -2.61
CA THR A 152 1.25 -1.16 -3.12
C THR A 152 1.16 -2.20 -1.99
N PHE A 153 1.78 -1.93 -0.84
CA PHE A 153 1.83 -2.88 0.27
C PHE A 153 0.51 -2.94 1.02
N VAL A 154 -0.05 -1.77 1.35
CA VAL A 154 -1.26 -1.65 2.20
C VAL A 154 -2.54 -1.83 1.41
N HIS A 155 -2.56 -1.39 0.14
CA HIS A 155 -3.71 -1.47 -0.76
C HIS A 155 -3.42 -2.38 -1.97
N PRO A 156 -3.13 -3.66 -1.75
CA PRO A 156 -2.70 -4.54 -2.84
C PRO A 156 -3.80 -4.81 -3.88
N ALA A 157 -5.04 -4.37 -3.64
CA ALA A 157 -6.12 -4.53 -4.60
C ALA A 157 -5.82 -3.89 -5.97
N GLY A 158 -5.26 -2.69 -5.99
CA GLY A 158 -4.84 -2.03 -7.23
C GLY A 158 -3.71 -2.79 -7.95
N PHE A 159 -2.72 -3.25 -7.19
CA PHE A 159 -1.66 -4.12 -7.68
C PHE A 159 -2.23 -5.41 -8.26
N CYS A 160 -3.16 -6.07 -7.55
CA CYS A 160 -3.80 -7.30 -7.97
C CYS A 160 -4.54 -7.13 -9.30
N GLN A 161 -5.32 -6.08 -9.47
CA GLN A 161 -6.04 -5.83 -10.72
C GLN A 161 -5.08 -5.73 -11.91
N ASN A 162 -3.97 -5.03 -11.75
CA ASN A 162 -2.99 -4.85 -12.81
C ASN A 162 -2.20 -6.14 -13.11
N VAL A 163 -1.76 -6.87 -12.08
CA VAL A 163 -0.93 -8.07 -12.23
C VAL A 163 -1.74 -9.27 -12.70
N LEU A 164 -2.96 -9.46 -12.16
CA LEU A 164 -3.81 -10.58 -12.55
C LEU A 164 -4.37 -10.47 -13.96
N ALA A 165 -4.72 -9.25 -14.37
CA ALA A 165 -5.32 -9.07 -15.67
C ALA A 165 -4.36 -9.36 -16.83
N THR A 166 -3.05 -9.29 -16.61
CA THR A 166 -2.05 -9.28 -17.67
C THR A 166 -0.87 -10.21 -17.45
N GLY A 167 -0.63 -10.71 -16.23
CA GLY A 167 0.56 -11.46 -15.88
C GLY A 167 0.32 -12.93 -15.61
N ARG A 168 1.38 -13.75 -15.73
CA ARG A 168 1.40 -15.12 -15.21
C ARG A 168 1.79 -15.07 -13.75
N CYS A 169 0.96 -15.70 -12.89
CA CYS A 169 1.20 -15.75 -11.46
C CYS A 169 1.41 -17.20 -11.01
N GLN A 170 2.36 -17.40 -10.11
CA GLN A 170 2.68 -18.69 -9.53
C GLN A 170 2.83 -18.57 -8.01
N ILE A 171 2.09 -19.39 -7.28
CA ILE A 171 2.29 -19.54 -5.83
C ILE A 171 3.64 -20.22 -5.61
N LEU A 172 4.43 -19.68 -4.69
CA LEU A 172 5.75 -20.18 -4.30
C LEU A 172 5.72 -20.88 -2.92
N GLY A 173 4.51 -21.07 -2.35
CA GLY A 173 4.32 -21.69 -1.06
C GLY A 173 4.49 -20.76 0.14
N SER A 174 4.46 -21.35 1.32
CA SER A 174 4.58 -20.65 2.60
C SER A 174 6.03 -20.25 2.90
N ARG A 175 6.22 -19.04 3.45
CA ARG A 175 7.52 -18.47 3.83
C ARG A 175 7.39 -17.71 5.14
N THR A 176 8.52 -17.35 5.72
CA THR A 176 8.56 -16.42 6.86
C THR A 176 9.32 -15.16 6.45
N VAL A 177 8.70 -13.99 6.66
CA VAL A 177 9.30 -12.68 6.42
C VAL A 177 9.15 -11.84 7.68
N SER A 178 10.25 -11.32 8.22
CA SER A 178 10.26 -10.51 9.47
C SER A 178 9.47 -11.17 10.62
N GLY A 179 9.58 -12.51 10.75
CA GLY A 179 8.88 -13.28 11.78
C GLY A 179 7.40 -13.57 11.51
N ARG A 180 6.85 -13.15 10.37
CA ARG A 180 5.44 -13.35 10.00
C ARG A 180 5.29 -14.49 8.99
N SER A 181 4.22 -15.26 9.11
CA SER A 181 3.86 -16.30 8.13
C SER A 181 3.31 -15.64 6.87
N THR A 182 3.87 -16.00 5.73
CA THR A 182 3.53 -15.39 4.44
C THR A 182 3.33 -16.43 3.34
N ILE A 183 2.63 -16.03 2.29
CA ILE A 183 2.55 -16.75 1.02
C ILE A 183 3.40 -16.01 -0.02
N GLY A 184 4.33 -16.72 -0.62
CA GLY A 184 5.11 -16.22 -1.75
C GLY A 184 4.34 -16.33 -3.06
N LEU A 185 4.41 -15.29 -3.88
CA LEU A 185 3.84 -15.24 -5.22
C LEU A 185 4.87 -14.65 -6.18
N ARG A 186 5.13 -15.34 -7.31
CA ARG A 186 5.88 -14.79 -8.43
C ARG A 186 4.92 -14.29 -9.47
N CYS A 187 5.19 -13.11 -10.01
CA CYS A 187 4.39 -12.48 -11.04
C CYS A 187 5.29 -12.01 -12.18
N ASP A 188 4.79 -12.15 -13.40
CA ASP A 188 5.34 -11.38 -14.50
C ASP A 188 4.83 -9.94 -14.37
N HIS A 189 5.63 -8.94 -14.71
CA HIS A 189 5.22 -7.57 -14.55
C HIS A 189 4.19 -7.18 -15.63
N PRO A 190 3.04 -6.59 -15.25
CA PRO A 190 1.99 -6.22 -16.21
C PRO A 190 2.42 -5.13 -17.20
N ARG A 191 3.42 -4.30 -16.85
CA ARG A 191 3.95 -3.26 -17.74
C ARG A 191 4.77 -3.81 -18.92
N THR A 192 4.99 -5.12 -18.98
CA THR A 192 5.64 -5.76 -20.12
C THR A 192 4.80 -5.72 -21.40
N VAL A 193 3.51 -5.37 -21.28
CA VAL A 193 2.57 -5.39 -22.42
C VAL A 193 2.32 -3.98 -23.01
N GLU A 194 2.58 -2.90 -22.27
CA GLU A 194 2.11 -1.55 -22.65
C GLU A 194 3.20 -0.59 -23.14
N LEU A 195 4.49 -0.90 -23.01
CA LEU A 195 5.57 0.00 -23.38
C LEU A 195 6.40 -0.56 -24.54
N PRO A 196 6.72 0.26 -25.59
CA PRO A 196 7.74 -0.10 -26.55
C PRO A 196 9.11 -0.09 -25.85
N GLY A 197 9.55 -1.26 -25.42
CA GLY A 197 10.75 -1.44 -24.59
C GLY A 197 10.55 -2.52 -23.53
N ASP A 198 9.57 -3.39 -23.77
CA ASP A 198 9.30 -4.58 -22.96
C ASP A 198 10.58 -5.25 -22.47
N ARG A 199 10.66 -5.41 -21.16
CA ARG A 199 11.68 -6.20 -20.49
C ARG A 199 11.10 -7.58 -20.15
N PRO A 200 11.06 -8.55 -21.11
CA PRO A 200 10.53 -9.89 -20.87
C PRO A 200 11.34 -10.64 -19.80
N ASP A 201 12.53 -10.12 -19.47
CA ASP A 201 13.42 -10.57 -18.42
C ASP A 201 13.11 -9.96 -17.04
N HIS A 202 12.08 -9.12 -16.90
CA HIS A 202 11.62 -8.59 -15.63
C HIS A 202 10.77 -9.63 -14.90
N SER A 203 11.07 -9.87 -13.63
CA SER A 203 10.31 -10.74 -12.74
C SER A 203 10.11 -10.07 -11.40
N MET A 204 8.96 -10.30 -10.80
CA MET A 204 8.59 -9.79 -9.49
C MET A 204 8.17 -10.93 -8.58
N GLU A 205 8.69 -10.95 -7.35
CA GLU A 205 8.21 -11.80 -6.27
C GLU A 205 7.66 -10.95 -5.14
N ILE A 206 6.48 -11.30 -4.64
CA ILE A 206 5.91 -10.70 -3.44
C ILE A 206 5.71 -11.75 -2.36
N SER A 207 5.72 -11.30 -1.11
CA SER A 207 5.31 -12.10 0.05
C SER A 207 4.12 -11.42 0.70
N VAL A 208 3.03 -12.16 0.83
CA VAL A 208 1.74 -11.68 1.38
C VAL A 208 1.57 -12.23 2.79
N ASP A 209 1.32 -11.36 3.74
CA ASP A 209 1.06 -11.74 5.13
C ASP A 209 -0.25 -12.52 5.26
N ARG A 210 -0.20 -13.69 5.91
CA ARG A 210 -1.36 -14.61 6.03
C ARG A 210 -2.47 -14.09 6.93
N ASP A 211 -2.16 -13.18 7.83
CA ASP A 211 -3.17 -12.65 8.76
C ASP A 211 -3.91 -11.45 8.18
N THR A 212 -3.19 -10.60 7.44
CA THR A 212 -3.73 -9.31 6.98
C THR A 212 -3.99 -9.22 5.48
N GLY A 213 -3.28 -9.99 4.65
CA GLY A 213 -3.31 -9.84 3.20
C GLY A 213 -2.45 -8.69 2.67
N ILE A 214 -1.72 -7.99 3.54
CA ILE A 214 -0.77 -6.94 3.19
C ILE A 214 0.46 -7.55 2.54
N ILE A 215 1.03 -6.90 1.53
CA ILE A 215 2.34 -7.26 0.99
C ILE A 215 3.40 -6.85 2.01
N VAL A 216 4.27 -7.79 2.39
CA VAL A 216 5.35 -7.55 3.36
C VAL A 216 6.74 -7.63 2.76
N ARG A 217 6.86 -8.12 1.54
CA ARG A 217 8.10 -8.05 0.77
C ARG A 217 7.79 -8.00 -0.72
N LEU A 218 8.58 -7.23 -1.44
CA LEU A 218 8.57 -7.12 -2.90
C LEU A 218 10.02 -7.18 -3.38
N VAL A 219 10.29 -8.07 -4.33
CA VAL A 219 11.61 -8.24 -4.96
C VAL A 219 11.43 -8.13 -6.46
N GLU A 220 12.20 -7.27 -7.11
CA GLU A 220 12.22 -7.14 -8.56
C GLU A 220 13.59 -7.54 -9.10
N THR A 221 13.57 -8.26 -10.21
CA THR A 221 14.78 -8.67 -10.95
C THR A 221 14.63 -8.34 -12.43
N ILE A 222 15.75 -8.04 -13.06
CA ILE A 222 15.84 -7.85 -14.52
C ILE A 222 16.99 -8.72 -15.01
N GLY A 223 16.72 -9.62 -15.94
CA GLY A 223 17.73 -10.57 -16.43
C GLY A 223 18.32 -11.45 -15.32
N GLY A 224 17.54 -11.74 -14.27
CA GLY A 224 17.99 -12.46 -13.08
C GLY A 224 18.81 -11.63 -12.09
N SER A 225 19.15 -10.38 -12.40
CA SER A 225 19.84 -9.46 -11.49
C SER A 225 18.85 -8.72 -10.62
N LEU A 226 19.11 -8.69 -9.30
CA LEU A 226 18.29 -7.94 -8.34
C LEU A 226 18.36 -6.44 -8.63
N THR A 227 17.21 -5.79 -8.77
CA THR A 227 17.09 -4.34 -8.99
C THR A 227 16.40 -3.62 -7.84
N ARG A 228 15.53 -4.34 -7.10
CA ARG A 228 14.80 -3.79 -5.96
C ARG A 228 14.49 -4.87 -4.94
N ASP A 229 14.69 -4.59 -3.67
CA ASP A 229 14.22 -5.40 -2.54
C ASP A 229 13.60 -4.47 -1.49
N ALA A 230 12.31 -4.60 -1.28
CA ALA A 230 11.58 -3.82 -0.29
C ALA A 230 10.94 -4.78 0.71
N VAL A 231 11.17 -4.58 2.00
CA VAL A 231 10.68 -5.45 3.06
C VAL A 231 10.06 -4.65 4.21
N ALA A 232 8.89 -5.08 4.68
CA ALA A 232 8.29 -4.59 5.91
C ALA A 232 9.06 -5.19 7.10
N THR A 233 9.83 -4.37 7.79
CA THR A 233 10.58 -4.75 8.99
C THR A 233 9.73 -4.64 10.26
N VAL A 234 8.67 -3.83 10.20
CA VAL A 234 7.62 -3.70 11.23
C VAL A 234 6.27 -3.76 10.54
N LEU A 235 5.36 -4.57 11.07
CA LEU A 235 3.96 -4.63 10.66
C LEU A 235 3.10 -4.88 11.91
N GLU A 236 2.39 -3.85 12.36
CA GLU A 236 1.56 -3.85 13.56
C GLU A 236 0.13 -3.40 13.17
N PRO A 237 -0.74 -4.33 12.76
CA PRO A 237 -2.17 -4.03 12.60
C PRO A 237 -2.80 -3.76 13.97
N ASP A 238 -3.81 -2.90 14.00
CA ASP A 238 -4.51 -2.43 15.19
C ASP A 238 -3.57 -1.80 16.26
N ALA A 239 -2.44 -1.20 15.80
CA ALA A 239 -1.49 -0.51 16.66
C ALA A 239 -2.13 0.66 17.40
N SER A 240 -1.71 0.88 18.64
CA SER A 240 -2.04 2.10 19.40
C SER A 240 -1.24 3.27 18.81
N LEU A 241 -1.91 4.19 18.14
CA LEU A 241 -1.28 5.40 17.58
C LEU A 241 -1.58 6.60 18.48
N PRO A 242 -0.60 7.50 18.69
CA PRO A 242 -0.83 8.70 19.48
C PRO A 242 -1.90 9.59 18.81
N PRO A 243 -2.68 10.38 19.56
CA PRO A 243 -3.67 11.29 18.99
C PRO A 243 -3.07 12.25 17.96
N SER A 244 -1.85 12.73 18.21
CA SER A 244 -1.11 13.67 17.35
C SER A 244 -0.39 13.01 16.15
N ALA A 245 -0.58 11.71 15.92
CA ALA A 245 0.14 11.00 14.83
C ALA A 245 -0.06 11.64 13.45
N PHE A 246 -1.21 12.27 13.24
CA PHE A 246 -1.61 12.86 11.97
C PHE A 246 -1.64 14.40 11.99
N ASP A 247 -1.23 15.00 13.11
CA ASP A 247 -1.04 16.45 13.19
C ASP A 247 0.26 16.83 12.48
N TYR A 248 0.23 17.90 11.73
CA TYR A 248 1.41 18.41 11.06
C TYR A 248 1.40 19.92 10.94
N THR A 249 2.51 20.52 11.35
CA THR A 249 2.80 21.94 11.16
C THR A 249 4.05 22.06 10.30
N PHE A 250 4.00 22.82 9.24
CA PHE A 250 5.16 23.06 8.38
C PHE A 250 6.28 23.75 9.17
N PRO A 251 7.54 23.30 9.00
CA PRO A 251 8.69 23.98 9.62
C PRO A 251 8.79 25.45 9.17
N THR A 252 9.38 26.26 10.03
CA THR A 252 9.64 27.69 9.71
C THR A 252 10.50 27.81 8.45
N GLY A 253 10.11 28.72 7.56
CA GLY A 253 10.81 28.92 6.29
C GLY A 253 10.43 27.95 5.18
N THR A 254 9.32 27.23 5.34
CA THR A 254 8.75 26.40 4.27
C THR A 254 8.19 27.31 3.16
N THR A 255 8.58 27.03 1.92
CA THR A 255 7.95 27.63 0.73
C THR A 255 6.77 26.79 0.33
N MET A 256 5.58 27.38 0.34
CA MET A 256 4.35 26.71 -0.07
C MET A 256 4.18 26.76 -1.59
N LEU A 257 3.94 25.59 -2.18
CA LEU A 257 3.57 25.44 -3.59
C LEU A 257 2.06 25.30 -3.70
N PHE A 258 1.49 25.92 -4.72
CA PHE A 258 0.05 25.96 -4.99
C PHE A 258 -0.40 24.83 -5.90
#